data_b2417ac29e21176e9495bbf814c05700
#
_entry.id   b2417ac29e21176e9495bbf814c05700
#
_cell.length_a   1.000
_cell.length_b   1.000
_cell.length_c   1.000
_cell.angle_alpha   90.00
_cell.angle_beta   90.00
_cell.angle_gamma   90.00
#
_symmetry.space_group_name_H-M   'P 1'
#
loop_
_entity.id
_entity.type
_entity.pdbx_description
1 polymer ?
#
loop_
_entity_poly.entity_id
_entity_poly.type
_entity_poly.pdbx_seq_one_letter_code
_entity_poly.pdbx_strand_id
1 'polypeptide(L)'
;MTADVLDQFVLLYPSLFHMAEAGSWRSVRELGLLSTSALLDLFEIHGPMRREIETQWRPKGVPIHHPIHGTAVIRDQWPMPPEHLEKGLDGVSPQQWYEFLNRRTFLWLSEQRLMRMLNASPYRDAAHDVLTLDTRALVEEYVDRIMVCRINSGFAMPMFGKVTPRSFETFQTIEQRAAAGRLGGLAELTVEYAAPDAWRFVTSVESWRGKVCQGTIWRP
;
A
#
# COMPACT_ATOMS: atom_id res chain seq x y z
N MET A 1 7.41 17.22 11.62
CA MET A 1 6.99 16.33 12.76
C MET A 1 7.95 16.50 13.91
N THR A 2 7.45 16.59 15.18
CA THR A 2 8.34 16.63 16.36
C THR A 2 8.89 15.25 16.70
N ALA A 3 10.06 15.20 17.37
CA ALA A 3 10.68 13.94 17.80
C ALA A 3 9.74 13.13 18.72
N ASP A 4 9.05 13.79 19.66
CA ASP A 4 8.10 13.15 20.59
C ASP A 4 6.93 12.45 19.85
N VAL A 5 6.37 13.10 18.82
CA VAL A 5 5.30 12.48 18.00
C VAL A 5 5.82 11.27 17.22
N LEU A 6 7.04 11.36 16.69
CA LEU A 6 7.68 10.24 16.01
C LEU A 6 7.93 9.09 16.99
N ASP A 7 8.47 9.37 18.18
CA ASP A 7 8.75 8.36 19.20
C ASP A 7 7.46 7.62 19.62
N GLN A 8 6.37 8.35 19.84
CA GLN A 8 5.06 7.75 20.15
C GLN A 8 4.54 6.90 18.99
N PHE A 9 4.69 7.35 17.74
CA PHE A 9 4.26 6.60 16.57
C PHE A 9 5.06 5.30 16.40
N VAL A 10 6.39 5.36 16.54
CA VAL A 10 7.29 4.21 16.44
C VAL A 10 7.05 3.20 17.57
N LEU A 11 6.75 3.68 18.79
CA LEU A 11 6.39 2.81 19.91
C LEU A 11 5.14 1.97 19.61
N LEU A 12 4.15 2.55 18.92
CA LEU A 12 2.92 1.85 18.53
C LEU A 12 3.11 0.96 17.29
N TYR A 13 3.98 1.36 16.39
CA TYR A 13 4.19 0.73 15.08
C TYR A 13 5.69 0.63 14.77
N PRO A 14 6.43 -0.27 15.43
CA PRO A 14 7.89 -0.35 15.25
C PRO A 14 8.29 -0.86 13.86
N SER A 15 7.40 -1.58 13.20
CA SER A 15 7.65 -2.15 11.86
C SER A 15 6.49 -1.90 10.92
N LEU A 16 6.82 -1.70 9.66
CA LEU A 16 5.90 -1.59 8.55
C LEU A 16 6.02 -2.82 7.65
N PHE A 17 4.92 -3.19 6.99
CA PHE A 17 4.88 -4.39 6.16
C PHE A 17 4.35 -4.09 4.76
N HIS A 18 5.05 -4.59 3.75
CA HIS A 18 4.62 -4.51 2.35
C HIS A 18 4.54 -5.90 1.74
N MET A 19 3.44 -6.20 1.06
CA MET A 19 3.24 -7.44 0.32
C MET A 19 3.40 -7.17 -1.18
N ALA A 20 4.41 -7.76 -1.79
CA ALA A 20 4.70 -7.66 -3.21
C ALA A 20 4.49 -9.00 -3.93
N GLU A 21 4.47 -8.99 -5.27
CA GLU A 21 4.51 -10.22 -6.06
C GLU A 21 5.79 -11.03 -5.77
N ALA A 22 5.70 -12.35 -5.85
CA ALA A 22 6.87 -13.21 -5.65
C ALA A 22 7.99 -12.87 -6.63
N GLY A 23 9.21 -12.74 -6.11
CA GLY A 23 10.39 -12.35 -6.89
C GLY A 23 10.58 -10.86 -7.10
N SER A 24 9.72 -10.00 -6.53
CA SER A 24 9.82 -8.55 -6.68
C SER A 24 10.97 -7.92 -5.89
N TRP A 25 11.56 -8.63 -4.92
CA TRP A 25 12.61 -8.05 -4.07
C TRP A 25 13.76 -7.41 -4.86
N ARG A 26 14.21 -8.06 -5.91
CA ARG A 26 15.29 -7.52 -6.76
C ARG A 26 14.91 -6.15 -7.33
N SER A 27 13.74 -6.04 -7.93
CA SER A 27 13.25 -4.79 -8.52
C SER A 27 13.01 -3.72 -7.45
N VAL A 28 12.47 -4.10 -6.28
CA VAL A 28 12.28 -3.17 -5.15
C VAL A 28 13.62 -2.64 -4.65
N ARG A 29 14.65 -3.47 -4.61
CA ARG A 29 16.00 -3.04 -4.23
C ARG A 29 16.64 -2.07 -5.23
N GLU A 30 16.36 -2.23 -6.52
CA GLU A 30 16.90 -1.39 -7.59
C GLU A 30 16.10 -0.11 -7.81
N LEU A 31 14.78 -0.15 -7.66
CA LEU A 31 13.84 0.91 -8.08
C LEU A 31 13.04 1.51 -6.92
N GLY A 32 13.07 0.89 -5.75
CA GLY A 32 12.26 1.26 -4.59
C GLY A 32 10.83 0.73 -4.65
N LEU A 33 10.00 1.24 -3.73
CA LEU A 33 8.57 0.98 -3.73
C LEU A 33 7.85 2.04 -4.57
N LEU A 34 7.21 1.60 -5.64
CA LEU A 34 6.52 2.45 -6.60
C LEU A 34 5.00 2.32 -6.44
N SER A 35 4.29 3.45 -6.51
CA SER A 35 2.85 3.44 -6.70
C SER A 35 2.48 2.96 -8.11
N THR A 36 1.21 2.68 -8.35
CA THR A 36 0.73 2.38 -9.71
C THR A 36 1.12 3.50 -10.69
N SER A 37 0.89 4.77 -10.34
CA SER A 37 1.22 5.90 -11.22
C SER A 37 2.73 6.01 -11.49
N ALA A 38 3.57 5.84 -10.47
CA ALA A 38 5.02 5.86 -10.63
C ALA A 38 5.52 4.67 -11.49
N LEU A 39 4.90 3.51 -11.32
CA LEU A 39 5.23 2.33 -12.13
C LEU A 39 4.82 2.51 -13.60
N LEU A 40 3.66 3.13 -13.86
CA LEU A 40 3.22 3.47 -15.21
C LEU A 40 4.16 4.49 -15.88
N ASP A 41 4.65 5.49 -15.13
CA ASP A 41 5.64 6.45 -15.63
C ASP A 41 6.96 5.75 -15.98
N LEU A 42 7.48 4.88 -15.10
CA LEU A 42 8.71 4.11 -15.33
C LEU A 42 8.60 3.19 -16.55
N PHE A 43 7.42 2.61 -16.79
CA PHE A 43 7.13 1.71 -17.90
C PHE A 43 6.65 2.44 -19.17
N GLU A 44 6.68 3.78 -19.17
CA GLU A 44 6.27 4.63 -20.29
C GLU A 44 4.85 4.34 -20.79
N ILE A 45 3.96 3.94 -19.88
CA ILE A 45 2.55 3.67 -20.20
C ILE A 45 1.77 4.99 -20.19
N HIS A 46 1.21 5.34 -21.33
CA HIS A 46 0.50 6.60 -21.57
C HIS A 46 -0.90 6.40 -22.18
N GLY A 47 -1.63 7.51 -22.38
CA GLY A 47 -2.86 7.54 -23.14
C GLY A 47 -4.04 6.75 -22.55
N PRO A 48 -4.85 6.08 -23.38
CA PRO A 48 -6.06 5.39 -22.92
C PRO A 48 -5.80 4.27 -21.91
N MET A 49 -4.77 3.45 -22.15
CA MET A 49 -4.41 2.34 -21.24
C MET A 49 -4.08 2.86 -19.83
N ARG A 50 -3.27 3.93 -19.74
CA ARG A 50 -2.96 4.55 -18.44
C ARG A 50 -4.23 5.03 -17.74
N ARG A 51 -5.09 5.78 -18.44
CA ARG A 51 -6.35 6.25 -17.88
C ARG A 51 -7.20 5.11 -17.36
N GLU A 52 -7.36 4.04 -18.13
CA GLU A 52 -8.11 2.88 -17.69
C GLU A 52 -7.55 2.30 -16.39
N ILE A 53 -6.23 2.09 -16.31
CA ILE A 53 -5.57 1.54 -15.13
C ILE A 53 -5.73 2.46 -13.90
N GLU A 54 -5.60 3.78 -14.07
CA GLU A 54 -5.63 4.72 -12.95
C GLU A 54 -7.05 5.07 -12.48
N THR A 55 -8.04 5.05 -13.38
CA THR A 55 -9.36 5.65 -13.12
C THR A 55 -10.51 4.66 -13.06
N GLN A 56 -10.30 3.41 -13.47
CA GLN A 56 -11.33 2.38 -13.49
C GLN A 56 -11.03 1.25 -12.52
N TRP A 57 -12.06 0.51 -12.16
CA TRP A 57 -11.93 -0.68 -11.34
C TRP A 57 -11.14 -1.78 -12.05
N ARG A 58 -10.13 -2.32 -11.37
CA ARG A 58 -9.33 -3.45 -11.82
C ARG A 58 -9.67 -4.71 -11.03
N PRO A 59 -10.56 -5.58 -11.50
CA PRO A 59 -10.89 -6.82 -10.81
C PRO A 59 -9.77 -7.86 -10.81
N LYS A 60 -8.78 -7.69 -11.70
CA LYS A 60 -7.61 -8.57 -11.84
C LYS A 60 -6.34 -7.74 -11.97
N GLY A 61 -5.20 -8.34 -11.62
CA GLY A 61 -3.90 -7.75 -11.88
C GLY A 61 -3.67 -7.53 -13.39
N VAL A 62 -3.00 -6.42 -13.73
CA VAL A 62 -2.67 -6.06 -15.11
C VAL A 62 -1.17 -6.19 -15.31
N PRO A 63 -0.69 -7.17 -16.10
CA PRO A 63 0.72 -7.25 -16.44
C PRO A 63 1.08 -6.11 -17.41
N ILE A 64 2.21 -5.46 -17.14
CA ILE A 64 2.82 -4.46 -18.01
C ILE A 64 4.23 -4.88 -18.34
N HIS A 65 4.73 -4.48 -19.51
CA HIS A 65 6.05 -4.87 -19.99
C HIS A 65 6.83 -3.66 -20.50
N HIS A 66 8.12 -3.64 -20.18
CA HIS A 66 9.04 -2.64 -20.69
C HIS A 66 10.36 -3.32 -21.12
N PRO A 67 10.98 -2.93 -22.26
CA PRO A 67 12.19 -3.60 -22.79
C PRO A 67 13.37 -3.61 -21.80
N ILE A 68 13.52 -2.57 -20.99
CA ILE A 68 14.61 -2.43 -20.01
C ILE A 68 14.22 -2.97 -18.64
N HIS A 69 12.98 -2.69 -18.18
CA HIS A 69 12.53 -3.00 -16.82
C HIS A 69 11.84 -4.37 -16.70
N GLY A 70 11.69 -5.09 -17.82
CA GLY A 70 11.07 -6.41 -17.85
C GLY A 70 9.55 -6.34 -17.66
N THR A 71 9.00 -7.23 -16.84
CA THR A 71 7.56 -7.34 -16.59
C THR A 71 7.25 -6.99 -15.14
N ALA A 72 6.20 -6.20 -14.93
CA ALA A 72 5.62 -5.93 -13.63
C ALA A 72 4.10 -6.19 -13.65
N VAL A 73 3.50 -6.37 -12.50
CA VAL A 73 2.06 -6.55 -12.37
C VAL A 73 1.48 -5.40 -11.56
N ILE A 74 0.61 -4.62 -12.17
CA ILE A 74 -0.25 -3.69 -11.46
C ILE A 74 -1.28 -4.52 -10.70
N ARG A 75 -1.28 -4.46 -9.37
CA ARG A 75 -2.17 -5.25 -8.52
C ARG A 75 -3.63 -4.92 -8.77
N ASP A 76 -4.48 -5.92 -8.58
CA ASP A 76 -5.94 -5.78 -8.66
C ASP A 76 -6.51 -4.82 -7.60
N GLN A 77 -7.74 -4.39 -7.84
CA GLN A 77 -8.60 -3.65 -6.91
C GLN A 77 -9.90 -4.43 -6.66
N TRP A 78 -9.83 -5.77 -6.71
CA TRP A 78 -10.98 -6.65 -6.61
C TRP A 78 -11.95 -6.28 -5.48
N PRO A 79 -11.50 -5.89 -4.26
CA PRO A 79 -12.42 -5.60 -3.16
C PRO A 79 -13.08 -4.20 -3.22
N MET A 80 -12.96 -3.48 -4.34
CA MET A 80 -13.51 -2.12 -4.52
C MET A 80 -14.37 -1.97 -5.77
N PRO A 81 -15.37 -2.83 -6.01
CA PRO A 81 -16.25 -2.63 -7.16
C PRO A 81 -17.03 -1.30 -7.03
N PRO A 82 -17.27 -0.58 -8.14
CA PRO A 82 -17.85 0.78 -8.13
C PRO A 82 -19.14 0.88 -7.33
N GLU A 83 -20.05 -0.08 -7.51
CA GLU A 83 -21.36 -0.12 -6.86
C GLU A 83 -21.30 -0.25 -5.32
N HIS A 84 -20.22 -0.78 -4.79
CA HIS A 84 -19.97 -0.81 -3.34
C HIS A 84 -19.21 0.42 -2.89
N LEU A 85 -18.21 0.83 -3.68
CA LEU A 85 -17.38 1.97 -3.36
C LEU A 85 -18.20 3.28 -3.27
N GLU A 86 -19.12 3.51 -4.22
CA GLU A 86 -20.03 4.68 -4.22
C GLU A 86 -20.84 4.82 -2.92
N LYS A 87 -21.27 3.71 -2.33
CA LYS A 87 -22.04 3.71 -1.06
C LYS A 87 -21.23 4.18 0.14
N GLY A 88 -19.92 4.13 0.04
CA GLY A 88 -19.02 4.53 1.13
C GLY A 88 -18.30 5.86 0.88
N LEU A 89 -18.35 6.40 -0.34
CA LEU A 89 -17.69 7.65 -0.67
C LEU A 89 -18.49 8.86 -0.21
N ASP A 90 -17.81 9.86 0.33
CA ASP A 90 -18.37 11.14 0.74
C ASP A 90 -17.62 12.27 0.01
N GLY A 91 -18.34 12.99 -0.86
CA GLY A 91 -17.80 14.09 -1.64
C GLY A 91 -16.74 13.73 -2.69
N VAL A 92 -16.57 12.45 -3.00
CA VAL A 92 -15.53 11.92 -3.92
C VAL A 92 -16.17 10.90 -4.86
N SER A 93 -15.85 10.94 -6.14
CA SER A 93 -16.29 9.90 -7.09
C SER A 93 -15.41 8.64 -7.02
N PRO A 94 -15.90 7.46 -7.45
CA PRO A 94 -15.08 6.26 -7.56
C PRO A 94 -13.81 6.47 -8.40
N GLN A 95 -13.92 7.17 -9.52
CA GLN A 95 -12.79 7.54 -10.37
C GLN A 95 -11.72 8.30 -9.58
N GLN A 96 -12.11 9.38 -8.90
CA GLN A 96 -11.18 10.20 -8.10
C GLN A 96 -10.54 9.37 -6.96
N TRP A 97 -11.29 8.43 -6.38
CA TRP A 97 -10.75 7.54 -5.35
C TRP A 97 -9.72 6.57 -5.90
N TYR A 98 -9.96 5.96 -7.07
CA TYR A 98 -8.98 5.11 -7.74
C TYR A 98 -7.71 5.89 -8.07
N GLU A 99 -7.82 7.07 -8.68
CA GLU A 99 -6.68 7.95 -9.00
C GLU A 99 -5.88 8.29 -7.73
N PHE A 100 -6.57 8.66 -6.65
CA PHE A 100 -5.95 8.99 -5.38
C PHE A 100 -5.16 7.81 -4.79
N LEU A 101 -5.72 6.61 -4.79
CA LEU A 101 -5.02 5.41 -4.30
C LEU A 101 -3.88 4.99 -5.22
N ASN A 102 -4.05 5.08 -6.54
CA ASN A 102 -3.03 4.69 -7.51
C ASN A 102 -1.77 5.56 -7.46
N ARG A 103 -1.84 6.73 -6.84
CA ARG A 103 -0.68 7.61 -6.57
C ARG A 103 0.03 7.31 -5.26
N ARG A 104 -0.27 6.20 -4.57
CA ARG A 104 0.31 5.88 -3.26
C ARG A 104 0.89 4.48 -3.22
N THR A 105 2.00 4.33 -2.50
CA THR A 105 2.47 3.03 -2.02
C THR A 105 1.89 2.78 -0.64
N PHE A 106 1.57 1.53 -0.34
CA PHE A 106 0.87 1.13 0.88
C PHE A 106 1.72 0.22 1.75
N LEU A 107 1.74 0.51 3.04
CA LEU A 107 2.37 -0.34 4.05
C LEU A 107 1.37 -0.60 5.18
N TRP A 108 1.27 -1.85 5.60
CA TRP A 108 0.49 -2.23 6.77
C TRP A 108 1.22 -1.83 8.05
N LEU A 109 0.47 -1.30 9.01
CA LEU A 109 0.98 -0.92 10.32
C LEU A 109 0.94 -2.06 11.35
N SER A 110 0.49 -3.25 10.97
CA SER A 110 0.55 -4.43 11.83
C SER A 110 0.65 -5.72 11.02
N GLU A 111 1.38 -6.67 11.57
CA GLU A 111 1.47 -8.03 11.05
C GLU A 111 0.11 -8.70 10.93
N GLN A 112 -0.80 -8.47 11.88
CA GLN A 112 -2.15 -9.03 11.83
C GLN A 112 -2.91 -8.61 10.56
N ARG A 113 -2.73 -7.37 10.09
CA ARG A 113 -3.36 -6.88 8.86
C ARG A 113 -2.72 -7.48 7.62
N LEU A 114 -1.39 -7.58 7.61
CA LEU A 114 -0.65 -8.30 6.58
C LEU A 114 -1.15 -9.75 6.48
N MET A 115 -1.23 -10.47 7.60
CA MET A 115 -1.69 -11.86 7.63
C MET A 115 -3.13 -12.02 7.10
N ARG A 116 -4.01 -11.06 7.38
CA ARG A 116 -5.37 -11.05 6.80
C ARG A 116 -5.31 -10.90 5.27
N MET A 117 -4.44 -10.03 4.76
CA MET A 117 -4.25 -9.82 3.33
C MET A 117 -3.70 -11.08 2.67
N LEU A 118 -2.62 -11.64 3.19
CA LEU A 118 -2.00 -12.87 2.69
C LEU A 118 -2.98 -14.06 2.66
N ASN A 119 -3.92 -14.13 3.62
CA ASN A 119 -4.90 -15.20 3.70
C ASN A 119 -6.21 -14.90 2.95
N ALA A 120 -6.33 -13.74 2.31
CA ALA A 120 -7.52 -13.42 1.52
C ALA A 120 -7.60 -14.33 0.27
N SER A 121 -8.84 -14.67 -0.12
CA SER A 121 -9.10 -15.62 -1.21
C SER A 121 -8.31 -15.33 -2.51
N PRO A 122 -8.12 -14.08 -2.96
CA PRO A 122 -7.37 -13.83 -4.18
C PRO A 122 -5.86 -14.10 -4.06
N TYR A 123 -5.30 -14.14 -2.83
CA TYR A 123 -3.85 -14.13 -2.62
C TYR A 123 -3.30 -15.37 -1.93
N ARG A 124 -4.11 -16.07 -1.13
CA ARG A 124 -3.64 -17.15 -0.23
C ARG A 124 -2.95 -18.32 -0.91
N ASP A 125 -3.27 -18.56 -2.18
CA ASP A 125 -2.76 -19.70 -2.93
C ASP A 125 -1.53 -19.33 -3.79
N ALA A 126 -1.17 -18.05 -3.85
CA ALA A 126 0.02 -17.55 -4.52
C ALA A 126 1.17 -17.29 -3.52
N ALA A 127 2.40 -17.33 -4.02
CA ALA A 127 3.56 -16.87 -3.26
C ALA A 127 3.68 -15.34 -3.35
N HIS A 128 4.16 -14.74 -2.25
CA HIS A 128 4.38 -13.30 -2.15
C HIS A 128 5.71 -13.01 -1.46
N ASP A 129 6.39 -11.96 -1.88
CA ASP A 129 7.49 -11.39 -1.14
C ASP A 129 6.91 -10.43 -0.09
N VAL A 130 7.24 -10.66 1.18
CA VAL A 130 6.85 -9.79 2.28
C VAL A 130 8.07 -9.05 2.78
N LEU A 131 8.01 -7.73 2.69
CA LEU A 131 9.04 -6.83 3.19
C LEU A 131 8.63 -6.32 4.57
N THR A 132 9.55 -6.42 5.54
CA THR A 132 9.45 -5.73 6.83
C THR A 132 10.41 -4.55 6.81
N LEU A 133 9.92 -3.36 7.19
CA LEU A 133 10.70 -2.12 7.15
C LEU A 133 10.72 -1.46 8.53
N ASP A 134 11.83 -0.79 8.83
CA ASP A 134 11.96 0.07 10.01
C ASP A 134 11.07 1.31 9.86
N THR A 135 10.19 1.51 10.83
CA THR A 135 9.22 2.62 10.78
C THR A 135 9.91 3.97 10.93
N ARG A 136 10.85 4.10 11.88
CA ARG A 136 11.52 5.38 12.15
C ARG A 136 12.24 5.88 10.91
N ALA A 137 13.12 5.04 10.37
CA ALA A 137 13.94 5.41 9.22
C ALA A 137 13.10 5.78 7.99
N LEU A 138 12.02 5.02 7.72
CA LEU A 138 11.13 5.34 6.60
C LEU A 138 10.36 6.65 6.84
N VAL A 139 9.86 6.88 8.06
CA VAL A 139 9.08 8.09 8.36
C VAL A 139 9.97 9.32 8.34
N GLU A 140 11.19 9.27 8.87
CA GLU A 140 12.15 10.38 8.83
C GLU A 140 12.49 10.80 7.39
N GLU A 141 12.67 9.81 6.48
CA GLU A 141 13.01 10.08 5.08
C GLU A 141 11.85 10.68 4.28
N TYR A 142 10.61 10.20 4.54
CA TYR A 142 9.46 10.52 3.69
C TYR A 142 8.36 11.32 4.38
N VAL A 143 8.65 11.98 5.51
CA VAL A 143 7.66 12.64 6.38
C VAL A 143 6.65 13.53 5.64
N ASP A 144 7.11 14.30 4.66
CA ASP A 144 6.29 15.25 3.89
C ASP A 144 5.36 14.58 2.87
N ARG A 145 5.56 13.28 2.61
CA ARG A 145 4.78 12.48 1.65
C ARG A 145 3.99 11.36 2.32
N ILE A 146 4.07 11.28 3.67
CA ILE A 146 3.39 10.24 4.43
C ILE A 146 1.99 10.68 4.85
N MET A 147 1.04 9.79 4.62
CA MET A 147 -0.28 9.84 5.24
C MET A 147 -0.62 8.49 5.86
N VAL A 148 -1.44 8.52 6.90
CA VAL A 148 -1.93 7.32 7.60
C VAL A 148 -3.45 7.28 7.61
N CYS A 149 -4.03 6.07 7.63
CA CYS A 149 -5.46 5.91 7.78
C CYS A 149 -5.84 4.74 8.70
N ARG A 150 -7.09 4.77 9.20
CA ARG A 150 -7.60 3.77 10.16
C ARG A 150 -8.25 2.57 9.50
N ILE A 151 -8.56 2.65 8.23
CA ILE A 151 -9.26 1.60 7.48
C ILE A 151 -8.33 0.95 6.47
N ASN A 152 -8.72 -0.21 5.97
CA ASN A 152 -8.21 -0.73 4.70
C ASN A 152 -8.87 0.11 3.59
N SER A 153 -8.14 1.05 3.04
CA SER A 153 -8.64 1.99 2.04
C SER A 153 -9.02 1.31 0.72
N GLY A 154 -8.35 0.20 0.44
CA GLY A 154 -8.58 -0.66 -0.72
C GLY A 154 -9.70 -1.71 -0.54
N PHE A 155 -10.52 -1.64 0.51
CA PHE A 155 -11.58 -2.61 0.77
C PHE A 155 -12.94 -1.93 0.92
N ALA A 156 -13.82 -2.04 -0.07
CA ALA A 156 -15.17 -1.46 -0.09
C ALA A 156 -16.30 -2.48 -0.04
N MET A 157 -15.99 -3.77 0.20
CA MET A 157 -17.04 -4.78 0.36
C MET A 157 -17.87 -4.50 1.62
N PRO A 158 -19.20 -4.66 1.56
CA PRO A 158 -20.05 -4.46 2.72
C PRO A 158 -19.72 -5.43 3.86
N MET A 159 -19.61 -4.89 5.07
CA MET A 159 -19.55 -5.67 6.29
C MET A 159 -20.86 -5.44 7.08
N PHE A 160 -21.60 -6.52 7.37
CA PHE A 160 -22.93 -6.43 7.99
C PHE A 160 -23.86 -5.45 7.26
N GLY A 161 -23.84 -5.48 5.91
CA GLY A 161 -24.68 -4.63 5.06
C GLY A 161 -24.25 -3.18 4.93
N LYS A 162 -23.12 -2.78 5.54
CA LYS A 162 -22.61 -1.40 5.50
C LYS A 162 -21.23 -1.35 4.86
N VAL A 163 -20.99 -0.34 4.05
CA VAL A 163 -19.65 0.01 3.55
C VAL A 163 -19.06 1.06 4.49
N THR A 164 -17.77 0.90 4.82
CA THR A 164 -17.07 1.89 5.65
C THR A 164 -16.98 3.23 4.93
N PRO A 165 -17.43 4.35 5.54
CA PRO A 165 -17.32 5.68 4.96
C PRO A 165 -15.87 6.07 4.68
N ARG A 166 -15.64 6.80 3.58
CA ARG A 166 -14.32 7.27 3.15
C ARG A 166 -14.38 8.52 2.30
N SER A 167 -13.39 9.36 2.46
CA SER A 167 -13.13 10.56 1.67
C SER A 167 -11.62 10.79 1.62
N PHE A 168 -11.15 11.83 0.97
CA PHE A 168 -9.72 12.19 1.03
C PHE A 168 -9.28 12.47 2.47
N GLU A 169 -10.15 12.98 3.34
CA GLU A 169 -9.87 13.22 4.77
C GLU A 169 -9.69 11.94 5.60
N THR A 170 -10.00 10.77 5.03
CA THR A 170 -9.68 9.47 5.64
C THR A 170 -8.17 9.31 5.84
N PHE A 171 -7.39 9.96 4.99
CA PHE A 171 -5.94 10.03 5.10
C PHE A 171 -5.53 11.33 5.80
N GLN A 172 -4.71 11.20 6.82
CA GLN A 172 -4.23 12.31 7.65
C GLN A 172 -2.72 12.17 7.86
N THR A 173 -2.04 13.28 8.15
CA THR A 173 -0.64 13.20 8.57
C THR A 173 -0.53 12.59 9.97
N ILE A 174 0.66 12.11 10.32
CA ILE A 174 0.92 11.57 11.67
C ILE A 174 0.68 12.66 12.72
N GLU A 175 1.08 13.92 12.44
CA GLU A 175 0.86 15.07 13.33
C GLU A 175 -0.62 15.37 13.55
N GLN A 176 -1.44 15.37 12.48
CA GLN A 176 -2.88 15.57 12.61
C GLN A 176 -3.50 14.50 13.50
N ARG A 177 -3.03 13.26 13.38
CA ARG A 177 -3.49 12.14 14.23
C ARG A 177 -3.03 12.30 15.68
N ALA A 178 -1.78 12.73 15.90
CA ALA A 178 -1.22 13.00 17.21
C ALA A 178 -1.96 14.14 17.91
N ALA A 179 -2.17 15.26 17.22
CA ALA A 179 -2.89 16.43 17.75
C ALA A 179 -4.34 16.08 18.15
N ALA A 180 -4.97 15.12 17.48
CA ALA A 180 -6.29 14.61 17.85
C ALA A 180 -6.26 13.53 18.96
N GLY A 181 -5.08 13.15 19.49
CA GLY A 181 -4.92 12.07 20.47
C GLY A 181 -5.28 10.68 19.90
N ARG A 182 -5.10 10.46 18.61
CA ARG A 182 -5.62 9.28 17.90
C ARG A 182 -4.58 8.54 17.09
N LEU A 183 -3.35 8.41 17.58
CA LEU A 183 -2.28 7.63 16.94
C LEU A 183 -2.55 6.12 16.94
N GLY A 184 -3.32 5.61 17.90
CA GLY A 184 -3.67 4.20 17.96
C GLY A 184 -4.71 3.76 16.94
N GLY A 185 -4.72 2.45 16.60
CA GLY A 185 -5.73 1.81 15.75
C GLY A 185 -5.61 2.15 14.26
N LEU A 186 -4.46 2.62 13.80
CA LEU A 186 -4.19 2.86 12.39
C LEU A 186 -4.04 1.54 11.63
N ALA A 187 -4.41 1.58 10.36
CA ALA A 187 -4.38 0.43 9.47
C ALA A 187 -3.21 0.47 8.50
N GLU A 188 -3.07 1.60 7.83
CA GLU A 188 -2.16 1.79 6.72
C GLU A 188 -1.35 3.07 6.90
N LEU A 189 -0.10 3.00 6.48
CA LEU A 189 0.74 4.13 6.16
C LEU A 189 0.94 4.14 4.65
N THR A 190 0.88 5.32 4.05
CA THR A 190 1.11 5.49 2.62
C THR A 190 2.21 6.50 2.37
N VAL A 191 3.01 6.27 1.33
CA VAL A 191 3.95 7.25 0.79
C VAL A 191 3.43 7.70 -0.56
N GLU A 192 3.31 9.01 -0.79
CA GLU A 192 2.85 9.53 -2.06
C GLU A 192 3.86 9.25 -3.16
N TYR A 193 3.35 8.79 -4.29
CA TYR A 193 4.00 8.49 -5.55
C TYR A 193 5.04 7.37 -5.46
N ALA A 194 6.16 7.52 -4.77
CA ALA A 194 7.22 6.51 -4.68
C ALA A 194 8.07 6.66 -3.43
N ALA A 195 8.68 5.57 -2.99
CA ALA A 195 9.74 5.51 -1.99
C ALA A 195 10.98 4.83 -2.60
N PRO A 196 11.78 5.57 -3.40
CA PRO A 196 12.88 4.99 -4.19
C PRO A 196 13.98 4.35 -3.32
N ASP A 197 14.24 4.90 -2.15
CA ASP A 197 15.25 4.40 -1.21
C ASP A 197 14.70 3.48 -0.12
N ALA A 198 13.42 3.05 -0.23
CA ALA A 198 12.76 2.23 0.79
C ALA A 198 13.53 0.94 1.12
N TRP A 199 14.29 0.40 0.16
CA TRP A 199 15.13 -0.79 0.35
C TRP A 199 16.16 -0.62 1.49
N ARG A 200 16.62 0.61 1.76
CA ARG A 200 17.59 0.93 2.83
C ARG A 200 17.00 0.72 4.23
N PHE A 201 15.70 0.73 4.34
CA PHE A 201 14.95 0.59 5.59
C PHE A 201 14.36 -0.81 5.77
N VAL A 202 14.54 -1.70 4.77
CA VAL A 202 14.09 -3.09 4.86
C VAL A 202 14.96 -3.84 5.87
N THR A 203 14.33 -4.50 6.83
CA THR A 203 14.97 -5.32 7.87
C THR A 203 14.86 -6.80 7.59
N SER A 204 13.90 -7.22 6.78
CA SER A 204 13.82 -8.59 6.25
C SER A 204 12.93 -8.66 5.03
N VAL A 205 13.19 -9.64 4.18
CA VAL A 205 12.30 -10.07 3.10
C VAL A 205 12.10 -11.57 3.21
N GLU A 206 10.83 -11.97 3.23
CA GLU A 206 10.45 -13.37 3.37
C GLU A 206 9.46 -13.78 2.28
N SER A 207 9.55 -15.03 1.82
CA SER A 207 8.54 -15.62 0.94
C SER A 207 7.38 -16.18 1.75
N TRP A 208 6.16 -15.83 1.41
CA TRP A 208 4.96 -16.30 2.10
C TRP A 208 3.93 -16.86 1.12
N ARG A 209 3.21 -17.91 1.56
CA ARG A 209 2.03 -18.41 0.87
C ARG A 209 0.90 -18.57 1.90
N GLY A 210 -0.15 -17.79 1.76
CA GLY A 210 -1.17 -17.66 2.79
C GLY A 210 -0.53 -17.27 4.13
N LYS A 211 -0.74 -18.08 5.17
CA LYS A 211 -0.17 -17.88 6.51
C LYS A 211 1.17 -18.61 6.75
N VAL A 212 1.75 -19.20 5.74
CA VAL A 212 2.96 -20.04 5.89
C VAL A 212 4.15 -19.33 5.29
N CYS A 213 5.12 -18.98 6.14
CA CYS A 213 6.44 -18.52 5.69
C CYS A 213 7.16 -19.68 5.01
N GLN A 214 7.60 -19.45 3.77
CA GLN A 214 8.34 -20.43 2.97
C GLN A 214 9.85 -20.33 3.18
N GLY A 215 10.31 -19.22 3.72
CA GLY A 215 11.73 -18.96 4.01
C GLY A 215 12.13 -17.50 3.83
N THR A 216 13.33 -17.20 4.31
CA THR A 216 13.92 -15.86 4.19
C THR A 216 14.56 -15.70 2.81
N ILE A 217 14.19 -14.60 2.11
CA ILE A 217 14.80 -14.20 0.83
C ILE A 217 16.03 -13.34 1.10
N TRP A 218 15.90 -12.40 2.07
CA TRP A 218 16.97 -11.47 2.38
C TRP A 218 16.89 -10.95 3.82
N ARG A 219 18.06 -10.70 4.41
CA ARG A 219 18.28 -9.92 5.66
C ARG A 219 19.59 -9.13 5.52
N PRO A 220 19.74 -7.96 6.22
CA PRO A 220 20.98 -7.20 6.25
C PRO A 220 22.13 -7.95 6.92
#